data_c79567a69a09e3001e1d08700d9057c8
#
_entry.id   c79567a69a09e3001e1d08700d9057c8
#
_cell.length_a   1.000
_cell.length_b   1.000
_cell.length_c   1.000
_cell.angle_alpha   90.00
_cell.angle_beta   90.00
_cell.angle_gamma   90.00
#
_symmetry.space_group_name_H-M   'P 1'
#
loop_
_entity.id
_entity.type
_entity.pdbx_description
1 polymer ?
#
loop_
_entity_poly.entity_id
_entity_poly.type
_entity_poly.pdbx_seq_one_letter_code
_entity_poly.pdbx_strand_id
1 'polypeptide(L)'
;MASSLNRLRQRTSKKALHVGAFFVSAFWLLLSPAAWAQCPLLPGGFDAEVVHVYDGDTVRLKSGQRVRLIGIDTPEIGRDGRPDQPGAREAGRWLERRVKGQQVYLLPGVERQDRYGRLLAHLYWRDELIAEKMLQQGLGFALAVGANTRLADCLFSAETPARIASEGVWRRAPRAAMEIDKPGFALVRGRISRITQARAGYYIDLDDHLALFLPEKLGADHARMQVGDRIEARGWVQDRLQRQNRLSHGQQRWLLRITADRHLQAN
;
A
#
# COMPACT_ATOMS: atom_id res chain seq x y z
N MET A 1 23.28 -93.02 18.84
CA MET A 1 22.88 -92.67 17.48
C MET A 1 22.46 -91.25 17.46
N ALA A 2 23.24 -90.48 16.83
CA ALA A 2 23.27 -89.22 16.20
C ALA A 2 21.89 -88.51 15.98
N SER A 3 21.84 -87.26 16.30
CA SER A 3 21.54 -86.27 15.21
C SER A 3 21.65 -84.86 15.73
N SER A 4 22.54 -84.16 15.14
CA SER A 4 22.79 -82.72 15.13
C SER A 4 21.60 -81.91 14.61
N LEU A 5 21.22 -80.85 15.27
CA LEU A 5 20.35 -79.82 14.60
C LEU A 5 20.92 -78.42 14.89
N ASN A 6 21.23 -77.85 13.77
CA ASN A 6 21.82 -76.57 13.45
C ASN A 6 21.02 -75.38 13.97
N ARG A 7 21.65 -74.46 14.69
CA ARG A 7 21.09 -73.15 15.08
C ARG A 7 21.45 -72.11 14.03
N LEU A 8 20.48 -71.75 13.21
CA LEU A 8 20.53 -70.59 12.36
C LEU A 8 20.14 -69.34 13.21
N ARG A 9 21.11 -68.52 13.45
CA ARG A 9 21.00 -67.26 14.18
C ARG A 9 20.62 -66.16 13.19
N GLN A 10 19.37 -65.75 13.19
CA GLN A 10 18.92 -64.56 12.41
C GLN A 10 19.50 -63.28 13.05
N ARG A 11 20.42 -62.65 12.34
CA ARG A 11 20.87 -61.28 12.60
C ARG A 11 19.87 -60.35 11.89
N THR A 12 18.91 -59.81 12.62
CA THR A 12 18.09 -58.68 12.14
C THR A 12 18.88 -57.41 12.27
N SER A 13 19.09 -56.77 11.14
CA SER A 13 19.78 -55.51 10.96
C SER A 13 19.00 -54.31 11.59
N LYS A 14 19.55 -53.70 12.63
CA LYS A 14 19.05 -52.46 13.24
C LYS A 14 19.58 -51.20 12.54
N LYS A 15 19.42 -51.08 11.20
CA LYS A 15 19.95 -49.89 10.48
C LYS A 15 18.90 -49.09 9.71
N ALA A 16 17.65 -49.15 10.05
CA ALA A 16 16.61 -48.44 9.29
C ALA A 16 15.81 -47.34 10.05
N LEU A 17 16.27 -46.90 11.22
CA LEU A 17 15.45 -45.96 12.03
C LEU A 17 16.00 -44.54 12.19
N HIS A 18 17.10 -44.17 11.54
CA HIS A 18 17.71 -42.85 11.74
C HIS A 18 17.60 -41.91 10.53
N VAL A 19 17.13 -42.38 9.38
CA VAL A 19 17.02 -41.55 8.17
C VAL A 19 15.67 -40.78 8.13
N GLY A 20 14.62 -41.32 8.73
CA GLY A 20 13.28 -40.69 8.74
C GLY A 20 13.18 -39.43 9.64
N ALA A 21 13.91 -39.36 10.74
CA ALA A 21 13.84 -38.25 11.68
C ALA A 21 14.53 -36.96 11.17
N PHE A 22 15.54 -37.10 10.32
CA PHE A 22 16.26 -35.96 9.77
C PHE A 22 15.47 -35.20 8.67
N PHE A 23 14.65 -35.90 7.89
CA PHE A 23 13.82 -35.27 6.86
C PHE A 23 12.62 -34.51 7.43
N VAL A 24 12.06 -34.94 8.54
CA VAL A 24 10.93 -34.23 9.18
C VAL A 24 11.39 -32.93 9.81
N SER A 25 12.59 -32.90 10.43
CA SER A 25 13.15 -31.69 11.03
C SER A 25 13.55 -30.63 9.99
N ALA A 26 14.04 -31.03 8.81
CA ALA A 26 14.40 -30.12 7.72
C ALA A 26 13.18 -29.50 7.03
N PHE A 27 12.06 -30.20 7.00
CA PHE A 27 10.81 -29.69 6.39
C PHE A 27 10.16 -28.59 7.24
N TRP A 28 10.27 -28.63 8.58
CA TRP A 28 9.75 -27.59 9.46
C TRP A 28 10.57 -26.29 9.43
N LEU A 29 11.83 -26.34 9.07
CA LEU A 29 12.69 -25.15 8.92
C LEU A 29 12.39 -24.34 7.65
N LEU A 30 11.76 -24.93 6.65
CA LEU A 30 11.38 -24.26 5.39
C LEU A 30 10.02 -23.53 5.46
N LEU A 31 9.25 -23.74 6.54
CA LEU A 31 7.96 -23.11 6.79
C LEU A 31 8.03 -21.93 7.77
N SER A 32 9.22 -21.37 8.01
CA SER A 32 9.29 -20.11 8.75
C SER A 32 8.51 -19.06 7.96
N PRO A 33 7.38 -18.52 8.50
CA PRO A 33 6.70 -17.43 7.84
C PRO A 33 7.73 -16.30 7.67
N ALA A 34 7.87 -15.79 6.46
CA ALA A 34 8.68 -14.61 6.22
C ALA A 34 8.18 -13.53 7.19
N ALA A 35 8.93 -13.26 8.23
CA ALA A 35 8.65 -12.18 9.17
C ALA A 35 8.82 -10.88 8.38
N TRP A 36 7.71 -10.32 7.89
CA TRP A 36 7.72 -9.01 7.29
C TRP A 36 8.24 -8.03 8.34
N ALA A 37 9.28 -7.30 8.00
CA ALA A 37 9.85 -6.31 8.92
C ALA A 37 8.75 -5.33 9.34
N GLN A 38 8.52 -5.21 10.65
CA GLN A 38 7.58 -4.23 11.18
C GLN A 38 8.12 -2.82 10.97
N CYS A 39 7.23 -1.89 10.67
CA CYS A 39 7.58 -0.48 10.60
C CYS A 39 7.99 0.01 12.01
N PRO A 40 9.12 0.71 12.14
CA PRO A 40 9.64 1.06 13.45
C PRO A 40 8.76 2.07 14.18
N LEU A 41 8.63 1.91 15.49
CA LEU A 41 8.14 2.98 16.37
C LEU A 41 9.23 4.06 16.47
N LEU A 42 8.88 5.29 16.11
CA LEU A 42 9.81 6.42 16.08
C LEU A 42 9.50 7.39 17.21
N PRO A 43 10.51 7.95 17.89
CA PRO A 43 10.32 8.93 18.95
C PRO A 43 9.96 10.32 18.40
N GLY A 44 9.50 11.21 19.29
CA GLY A 44 9.19 12.62 18.99
C GLY A 44 7.70 12.91 18.79
N GLY A 45 6.85 11.97 19.18
CA GLY A 45 5.39 12.12 19.19
C GLY A 45 4.82 12.43 20.57
N PHE A 46 3.53 12.29 20.70
CA PHE A 46 2.76 12.52 21.94
C PHE A 46 1.55 11.59 22.01
N ASP A 47 1.06 11.36 23.22
CA ASP A 47 -0.14 10.55 23.48
C ASP A 47 -1.41 11.38 23.37
N ALA A 48 -2.48 10.79 22.82
CA ALA A 48 -3.78 11.42 22.73
C ALA A 48 -4.91 10.37 22.70
N GLU A 49 -6.10 10.75 23.19
CA GLU A 49 -7.29 9.91 23.15
C GLU A 49 -8.07 10.15 21.84
N VAL A 50 -8.40 9.07 21.12
CA VAL A 50 -9.25 9.11 19.93
C VAL A 50 -10.71 8.97 20.35
N VAL A 51 -11.55 9.96 20.03
CA VAL A 51 -12.99 9.94 20.37
C VAL A 51 -13.89 9.64 19.19
N HIS A 52 -13.41 9.78 17.96
CA HIS A 52 -14.23 9.54 16.76
C HIS A 52 -13.36 9.10 15.58
N VAL A 53 -13.91 8.23 14.71
CA VAL A 53 -13.32 7.81 13.44
C VAL A 53 -14.26 8.23 12.33
N TYR A 54 -13.76 8.98 11.36
CA TYR A 54 -14.56 9.47 10.23
C TYR A 54 -14.61 8.45 9.07
N ASP A 55 -13.46 7.82 8.81
CA ASP A 55 -13.22 6.84 7.73
C ASP A 55 -11.98 6.02 8.08
N GLY A 56 -11.39 5.32 7.10
CA GLY A 56 -10.23 4.44 7.36
C GLY A 56 -8.91 5.16 7.67
N ASP A 57 -8.82 6.47 7.46
CA ASP A 57 -7.56 7.19 7.65
C ASP A 57 -7.69 8.56 8.33
N THR A 58 -8.88 8.87 8.84
CA THR A 58 -9.15 10.14 9.52
C THR A 58 -9.84 9.92 10.85
N VAL A 59 -9.23 10.43 11.92
CA VAL A 59 -9.76 10.36 13.28
C VAL A 59 -9.91 11.74 13.92
N ARG A 60 -10.66 11.85 15.01
CA ARG A 60 -10.74 13.03 15.87
C ARG A 60 -10.29 12.69 17.28
N LEU A 61 -9.44 13.54 17.82
CA LEU A 61 -8.95 13.46 19.19
C LEU A 61 -9.94 14.12 20.16
N LYS A 62 -9.80 13.80 21.43
CA LYS A 62 -10.56 14.44 22.53
C LYS A 62 -10.35 15.95 22.61
N SER A 63 -9.19 16.43 22.17
CA SER A 63 -8.90 17.86 22.02
C SER A 63 -9.72 18.56 20.93
N GLY A 64 -10.47 17.81 20.11
CA GLY A 64 -11.16 18.31 18.93
C GLY A 64 -10.32 18.29 17.64
N GLN A 65 -9.01 18.13 17.73
CA GLN A 65 -8.11 18.07 16.57
C GLN A 65 -8.45 16.88 15.67
N ARG A 66 -8.60 17.13 14.37
CA ARG A 66 -8.68 16.07 13.36
C ARG A 66 -7.29 15.64 12.92
N VAL A 67 -7.10 14.34 12.79
CA VAL A 67 -5.82 13.73 12.35
C VAL A 67 -6.06 12.95 11.09
N ARG A 68 -5.27 13.21 10.05
CA ARG A 68 -5.15 12.39 8.84
C ARG A 68 -3.92 11.51 8.97
N LEU A 69 -4.09 10.21 8.87
CA LEU A 69 -3.00 9.25 8.95
C LEU A 69 -2.06 9.43 7.75
N ILE A 70 -0.75 9.52 8.04
CA ILE A 70 0.30 9.56 7.02
C ILE A 70 0.54 8.15 6.49
N GLY A 71 0.84 8.05 5.20
CA GLY A 71 1.36 6.84 4.58
C GLY A 71 0.32 5.87 4.05
N ILE A 72 -0.97 6.18 4.22
CA ILE A 72 -2.08 5.37 3.69
C ILE A 72 -3.16 6.25 3.08
N ASP A 73 -3.80 5.75 2.03
CA ASP A 73 -5.06 6.27 1.50
C ASP A 73 -6.09 5.16 1.50
N THR A 74 -7.23 5.42 2.15
CA THR A 74 -8.31 4.44 2.25
C THR A 74 -9.51 4.85 1.40
N PRO A 75 -10.37 3.91 1.00
CA PRO A 75 -11.61 4.25 0.33
C PRO A 75 -12.46 5.21 1.16
N GLU A 76 -13.03 6.22 0.51
CA GLU A 76 -13.81 7.30 1.12
C GLU A 76 -15.25 6.87 1.42
N ILE A 77 -15.74 7.17 2.62
CA ILE A 77 -17.16 7.08 2.97
C ILE A 77 -17.88 8.24 2.28
N GLY A 78 -18.90 7.92 1.50
CA GLY A 78 -19.69 8.90 0.77
C GLY A 78 -20.37 9.90 1.70
N ARG A 79 -20.44 11.17 1.27
CA ARG A 79 -21.12 12.26 1.97
C ARG A 79 -21.95 13.06 0.97
N ASP A 80 -22.94 13.77 1.44
CA ASP A 80 -23.78 14.66 0.62
C ASP A 80 -24.40 13.92 -0.57
N GLY A 81 -24.96 12.72 -0.34
CA GLY A 81 -25.62 11.90 -1.36
C GLY A 81 -24.67 11.12 -2.28
N ARG A 82 -23.36 11.24 -2.11
CA ARG A 82 -22.39 10.43 -2.85
C ARG A 82 -22.31 9.03 -2.26
N PRO A 83 -22.22 7.98 -3.07
CA PRO A 83 -22.07 6.61 -2.57
C PRO A 83 -20.69 6.39 -1.93
N ASP A 84 -20.63 5.45 -1.00
CA ASP A 84 -19.37 4.97 -0.44
C ASP A 84 -18.50 4.35 -1.54
N GLN A 85 -17.20 4.56 -1.45
CA GLN A 85 -16.25 3.78 -2.25
C GLN A 85 -16.20 2.33 -1.72
N PRO A 86 -16.01 1.34 -2.60
CA PRO A 86 -15.90 -0.06 -2.17
C PRO A 86 -14.81 -0.27 -1.12
N GLY A 87 -15.17 -0.84 0.03
CA GLY A 87 -14.26 -1.07 1.16
C GLY A 87 -14.22 0.05 2.21
N ALA A 88 -14.82 1.22 1.94
CA ALA A 88 -14.75 2.38 2.85
C ALA A 88 -15.25 2.08 4.27
N ARG A 89 -16.44 1.47 4.38
CA ARG A 89 -17.00 1.10 5.70
C ARG A 89 -16.21 0.00 6.39
N GLU A 90 -15.58 -0.88 5.64
CA GLU A 90 -14.71 -1.93 6.18
C GLU A 90 -13.47 -1.31 6.83
N ALA A 91 -12.77 -0.44 6.11
CA ALA A 91 -11.60 0.29 6.61
C ALA A 91 -11.95 1.14 7.84
N GLY A 92 -13.04 1.93 7.78
CA GLY A 92 -13.49 2.76 8.91
C GLY A 92 -13.84 1.94 10.14
N ARG A 93 -14.63 0.84 10.01
CA ARG A 93 -14.95 -0.04 11.14
C ARG A 93 -13.72 -0.75 11.71
N TRP A 94 -12.77 -1.13 10.86
CA TRP A 94 -11.54 -1.74 11.31
C TRP A 94 -10.73 -0.78 12.19
N LEU A 95 -10.57 0.47 11.76
CA LEU A 95 -9.90 1.52 12.53
C LEU A 95 -10.66 1.84 13.83
N GLU A 96 -11.98 2.02 13.74
CA GLU A 96 -12.84 2.36 14.89
C GLU A 96 -12.71 1.32 16.02
N ARG A 97 -12.79 0.02 15.71
CA ARG A 97 -12.67 -1.04 16.71
C ARG A 97 -11.33 -1.05 17.45
N ARG A 98 -10.27 -0.50 16.84
CA ARG A 98 -8.93 -0.49 17.44
C ARG A 98 -8.64 0.74 18.25
N VAL A 99 -9.04 1.91 17.76
CA VAL A 99 -8.53 3.16 18.33
C VAL A 99 -9.57 4.03 19.01
N LYS A 100 -10.88 3.83 18.80
CA LYS A 100 -11.92 4.65 19.44
C LYS A 100 -11.95 4.41 20.94
N GLY A 101 -11.88 5.50 21.73
CA GLY A 101 -11.78 5.45 23.18
C GLY A 101 -10.42 5.00 23.71
N GLN A 102 -9.41 4.89 22.84
CA GLN A 102 -8.07 4.45 23.22
C GLN A 102 -7.08 5.62 23.27
N GLN A 103 -6.08 5.48 24.15
CA GLN A 103 -4.88 6.28 24.10
C GLN A 103 -4.00 5.74 22.96
N VAL A 104 -3.57 6.63 22.08
CA VAL A 104 -2.72 6.33 20.94
C VAL A 104 -1.51 7.25 20.96
N TYR A 105 -0.38 6.77 20.43
CA TYR A 105 0.78 7.61 20.21
C TYR A 105 0.74 8.18 18.79
N LEU A 106 0.86 9.50 18.69
CA LEU A 106 0.87 10.23 17.43
C LEU A 106 2.24 10.81 17.16
N LEU A 107 2.84 10.43 16.04
CA LEU A 107 4.08 11.01 15.55
C LEU A 107 3.76 11.98 14.40
N PRO A 108 3.80 13.31 14.63
CA PRO A 108 3.53 14.29 13.59
C PRO A 108 4.55 14.20 12.45
N GLY A 109 4.08 14.45 11.24
CA GLY A 109 4.94 14.55 10.07
C GLY A 109 5.82 15.80 10.07
N VAL A 110 6.74 15.87 9.11
CA VAL A 110 7.52 17.10 8.81
C VAL A 110 6.57 18.22 8.40
N GLU A 111 5.67 17.94 7.45
CA GLU A 111 4.49 18.77 7.19
C GLU A 111 3.43 18.39 8.22
N ARG A 112 3.16 19.31 9.15
CA ARG A 112 2.29 19.02 10.30
C ARG A 112 0.81 19.10 9.99
N GLN A 113 0.41 19.84 8.97
CA GLN A 113 -1.01 20.06 8.65
C GLN A 113 -1.23 20.02 7.14
N ASP A 114 -2.40 19.56 6.75
CA ASP A 114 -2.86 19.68 5.38
C ASP A 114 -3.62 21.00 5.15
N ARG A 115 -4.02 21.22 3.90
CA ARG A 115 -4.80 22.42 3.51
C ARG A 115 -6.17 22.54 4.18
N TYR A 116 -6.64 21.50 4.85
CA TYR A 116 -7.91 21.48 5.59
C TYR A 116 -7.72 21.65 7.10
N GLY A 117 -6.49 21.92 7.57
CA GLY A 117 -6.14 22.07 8.97
C GLY A 117 -6.11 20.78 9.77
N ARG A 118 -6.11 19.60 9.10
CA ARG A 118 -5.96 18.32 9.79
C ARG A 118 -4.49 18.12 10.15
N LEU A 119 -4.22 17.65 11.38
CA LEU A 119 -2.87 17.19 11.75
C LEU A 119 -2.50 15.99 10.89
N LEU A 120 -1.31 16.02 10.29
CA LEU A 120 -0.72 14.89 9.59
C LEU A 120 0.17 14.13 10.57
N ALA A 121 -0.16 12.88 10.88
CA ALA A 121 0.60 12.07 11.83
C ALA A 121 0.57 10.58 11.48
N HIS A 122 1.62 9.88 11.85
CA HIS A 122 1.58 8.43 12.02
C HIS A 122 0.90 8.11 13.34
N LEU A 123 -0.02 7.15 13.34
CA LEU A 123 -0.76 6.71 14.51
C LEU A 123 -0.29 5.32 14.91
N TYR A 124 0.17 5.19 16.15
CA TYR A 124 0.53 3.91 16.76
C TYR A 124 -0.45 3.57 17.90
N TRP A 125 -0.80 2.33 17.97
CA TRP A 125 -1.56 1.76 19.07
C TRP A 125 -0.88 0.48 19.53
N ARG A 126 -0.52 0.41 20.83
CA ARG A 126 0.26 -0.71 21.39
C ARG A 126 1.54 -0.98 20.59
N ASP A 127 2.28 0.08 20.29
CA ASP A 127 3.53 0.08 19.51
C ASP A 127 3.39 -0.39 18.04
N GLU A 128 2.17 -0.71 17.60
CA GLU A 128 1.90 -1.08 16.20
C GLU A 128 1.50 0.15 15.38
N LEU A 129 2.15 0.34 14.23
CA LEU A 129 1.76 1.38 13.27
C LEU A 129 0.44 0.98 12.59
N ILE A 130 -0.61 1.76 12.83
CA ILE A 130 -1.96 1.44 12.33
C ILE A 130 -2.02 1.40 10.81
N ALA A 131 -1.36 2.34 10.10
CA ALA A 131 -1.31 2.34 8.65
C ALA A 131 -0.69 1.04 8.11
N GLU A 132 0.39 0.53 8.73
CA GLU A 132 1.00 -0.75 8.35
C GLU A 132 -0.01 -1.91 8.46
N LYS A 133 -0.70 -2.02 9.60
CA LYS A 133 -1.67 -3.11 9.83
C LYS A 133 -2.85 -3.06 8.86
N MET A 134 -3.28 -1.85 8.49
CA MET A 134 -4.33 -1.66 7.50
C MET A 134 -3.87 -2.07 6.10
N LEU A 135 -2.66 -1.69 5.71
CA LEU A 135 -2.07 -2.06 4.42
C LEU A 135 -1.89 -3.56 4.27
N GLN A 136 -1.41 -4.24 5.32
CA GLN A 136 -1.27 -5.70 5.35
C GLN A 136 -2.60 -6.44 5.12
N GLN A 137 -3.74 -5.81 5.44
CA GLN A 137 -5.09 -6.36 5.25
C GLN A 137 -5.80 -5.82 4.00
N GLY A 138 -5.11 -5.05 3.16
CA GLY A 138 -5.70 -4.49 1.95
C GLY A 138 -6.80 -3.46 2.20
N LEU A 139 -6.77 -2.74 3.33
CA LEU A 139 -7.78 -1.74 3.68
C LEU A 139 -7.50 -0.35 3.09
N GLY A 140 -6.40 -0.20 2.37
CA GLY A 140 -5.98 1.01 1.69
C GLY A 140 -4.75 0.79 0.83
N PHE A 141 -4.23 1.87 0.25
CA PHE A 141 -3.02 1.90 -0.56
C PHE A 141 -1.93 2.67 0.17
N ALA A 142 -0.69 2.19 0.09
CA ALA A 142 0.45 2.95 0.56
C ALA A 142 0.62 4.26 -0.22
N LEU A 143 0.99 5.33 0.50
CA LEU A 143 1.06 6.67 -0.07
C LEU A 143 2.27 7.44 0.47
N ALA A 144 2.98 8.13 -0.42
CA ALA A 144 4.08 9.03 -0.09
C ALA A 144 3.76 10.44 -0.61
N VAL A 145 3.56 11.41 0.29
CA VAL A 145 3.15 12.78 -0.09
C VAL A 145 4.01 13.81 0.62
N GLY A 146 4.47 14.81 -0.13
CA GLY A 146 5.23 15.92 0.38
C GLY A 146 6.53 15.47 1.08
N ALA A 147 6.84 16.09 2.21
CA ALA A 147 8.00 15.74 3.03
C ALA A 147 7.73 14.57 4.02
N ASN A 148 6.50 14.04 4.08
CA ASN A 148 6.09 13.01 5.04
C ASN A 148 6.36 11.59 4.53
N THR A 149 7.61 11.29 4.16
CA THR A 149 7.99 10.03 3.51
C THR A 149 8.85 9.10 4.38
N ARG A 150 9.10 9.46 5.65
CA ARG A 150 10.05 8.75 6.52
C ARG A 150 9.81 7.24 6.65
N LEU A 151 8.55 6.80 6.62
CA LEU A 151 8.16 5.38 6.69
C LEU A 151 7.64 4.85 5.34
N ALA A 152 7.83 5.57 4.24
CA ALA A 152 7.26 5.19 2.95
C ALA A 152 7.70 3.79 2.52
N ASP A 153 9.00 3.48 2.55
CA ASP A 153 9.52 2.18 2.11
C ASP A 153 8.92 1.01 2.89
N CYS A 154 8.82 1.16 4.22
CA CYS A 154 8.20 0.16 5.07
C CYS A 154 6.71 -0.02 4.73
N LEU A 155 5.96 1.08 4.57
CA LEU A 155 4.53 1.04 4.27
C LEU A 155 4.22 0.48 2.88
N PHE A 156 5.03 0.81 1.87
CA PHE A 156 4.91 0.20 0.54
C PHE A 156 5.23 -1.30 0.56
N SER A 157 6.16 -1.73 1.42
CA SER A 157 6.42 -3.15 1.63
C SER A 157 5.26 -3.85 2.36
N ALA A 158 4.61 -3.15 3.29
CA ALA A 158 3.50 -3.69 4.08
C ALA A 158 2.24 -3.99 3.25
N GLU A 159 2.02 -3.33 2.11
CA GLU A 159 0.87 -3.63 1.24
C GLU A 159 1.05 -4.90 0.40
N THR A 160 2.28 -5.40 0.26
CA THR A 160 2.62 -6.51 -0.65
C THR A 160 1.84 -7.80 -0.37
N PRO A 161 1.65 -8.26 0.87
CA PRO A 161 0.87 -9.47 1.14
C PRO A 161 -0.57 -9.39 0.63
N ALA A 162 -1.27 -8.29 0.93
CA ALA A 162 -2.64 -8.07 0.50
C ALA A 162 -2.74 -7.95 -1.03
N ARG A 163 -1.75 -7.31 -1.66
CA ARG A 163 -1.65 -7.21 -3.11
C ARG A 163 -1.51 -8.58 -3.77
N ILE A 164 -0.59 -9.43 -3.28
CA ILE A 164 -0.38 -10.79 -3.81
C ILE A 164 -1.65 -11.63 -3.63
N ALA A 165 -2.30 -11.53 -2.47
CA ALA A 165 -3.53 -12.26 -2.17
C ALA A 165 -4.77 -11.66 -2.85
N SER A 166 -4.66 -10.51 -3.53
CA SER A 166 -5.77 -9.77 -4.12
C SER A 166 -6.88 -9.47 -3.09
N GLU A 167 -6.51 -9.07 -1.88
CA GLU A 167 -7.43 -8.79 -0.79
C GLU A 167 -7.84 -7.31 -0.72
N GLY A 168 -9.02 -7.07 -0.16
CA GLY A 168 -9.55 -5.73 0.09
C GLY A 168 -9.59 -4.86 -1.16
N VAL A 169 -8.89 -3.72 -1.14
CA VAL A 169 -8.80 -2.78 -2.28
C VAL A 169 -8.14 -3.40 -3.52
N TRP A 170 -7.29 -4.42 -3.33
CA TRP A 170 -6.54 -5.10 -4.38
C TRP A 170 -7.39 -6.01 -5.28
N ARG A 171 -8.64 -6.32 -4.89
CA ARG A 171 -9.60 -7.04 -5.76
C ARG A 171 -9.96 -6.25 -7.02
N ARG A 172 -9.80 -4.92 -6.99
CA ARG A 172 -10.20 -3.99 -8.06
C ARG A 172 -9.08 -3.06 -8.49
N ALA A 173 -7.88 -3.27 -8.01
CA ALA A 173 -6.70 -2.47 -8.33
C ALA A 173 -5.56 -3.39 -8.84
N PRO A 174 -4.72 -2.88 -9.73
CA PRO A 174 -4.82 -1.58 -10.40
C PRO A 174 -5.97 -1.56 -11.42
N ARG A 175 -6.63 -0.39 -11.58
CA ARG A 175 -7.61 -0.16 -12.65
C ARG A 175 -6.90 0.05 -14.00
N ALA A 176 -7.52 -0.34 -15.09
CA ALA A 176 -7.00 0.06 -16.40
C ALA A 176 -7.08 1.58 -16.59
N ALA A 177 -6.09 2.19 -17.23
CA ALA A 177 -6.10 3.63 -17.48
C ALA A 177 -7.35 4.07 -18.25
N MET A 178 -7.81 3.25 -19.20
CA MET A 178 -9.05 3.45 -19.98
C MET A 178 -10.34 3.51 -19.13
N GLU A 179 -10.33 2.93 -17.91
CA GLU A 179 -11.50 2.89 -17.02
C GLU A 179 -11.60 4.14 -16.11
N ILE A 180 -10.68 5.08 -16.25
CA ILE A 180 -10.70 6.32 -15.47
C ILE A 180 -11.75 7.27 -16.06
N ASP A 181 -12.80 7.49 -15.29
CA ASP A 181 -14.01 8.25 -15.71
C ASP A 181 -14.35 9.40 -14.74
N LYS A 182 -13.63 9.52 -13.61
CA LYS A 182 -13.86 10.54 -12.59
C LYS A 182 -12.59 10.92 -11.83
N PRO A 183 -12.52 12.14 -11.26
CA PRO A 183 -11.41 12.54 -10.41
C PRO A 183 -11.41 11.76 -9.08
N GLY A 184 -10.25 11.70 -8.42
CA GLY A 184 -10.05 11.04 -7.14
C GLY A 184 -8.75 10.25 -7.10
N PHE A 185 -8.46 9.62 -5.97
CA PHE A 185 -7.30 8.73 -5.87
C PHE A 185 -7.52 7.46 -6.70
N ALA A 186 -6.49 7.06 -7.41
CA ALA A 186 -6.48 5.82 -8.19
C ALA A 186 -5.08 5.19 -8.24
N LEU A 187 -5.04 3.87 -8.22
CA LEU A 187 -3.92 3.08 -8.70
C LEU A 187 -4.30 2.57 -10.08
N VAL A 188 -3.53 2.96 -11.08
CA VAL A 188 -3.82 2.70 -12.49
C VAL A 188 -2.73 1.89 -13.14
N ARG A 189 -3.10 1.14 -14.16
CA ARG A 189 -2.18 0.41 -15.04
C ARG A 189 -2.53 0.70 -16.49
N GLY A 190 -1.50 0.95 -17.31
CA GLY A 190 -1.69 1.17 -18.73
C GLY A 190 -0.42 0.97 -19.52
N ARG A 191 -0.53 1.04 -20.84
CA ARG A 191 0.59 1.03 -21.77
C ARG A 191 0.94 2.46 -22.16
N ILE A 192 2.21 2.79 -22.15
CA ILE A 192 2.69 4.10 -22.61
C ILE A 192 2.39 4.22 -24.11
N SER A 193 1.53 5.16 -24.47
CA SER A 193 1.22 5.48 -25.86
C SER A 193 2.03 6.68 -26.38
N ARG A 194 2.42 7.59 -25.49
CA ARG A 194 3.22 8.77 -25.84
C ARG A 194 4.00 9.30 -24.65
N ILE A 195 5.20 9.82 -24.90
CA ILE A 195 6.00 10.58 -23.94
C ILE A 195 6.27 11.96 -24.54
N THR A 196 5.97 13.01 -23.80
CA THR A 196 6.18 14.40 -24.24
C THR A 196 6.99 15.13 -23.16
N GLN A 197 8.17 15.64 -23.53
CA GLN A 197 8.96 16.48 -22.65
C GLN A 197 8.32 17.87 -22.52
N ALA A 198 8.30 18.40 -21.31
CA ALA A 198 7.84 19.73 -20.98
C ALA A 198 8.90 20.42 -20.09
N ARG A 199 8.80 21.75 -19.93
CA ARG A 199 9.78 22.53 -19.14
C ARG A 199 9.97 22.03 -17.70
N ALA A 200 8.93 21.46 -17.08
CA ALA A 200 8.95 21.06 -15.65
C ALA A 200 8.97 19.54 -15.44
N GLY A 201 9.10 18.75 -16.52
CA GLY A 201 9.08 17.28 -16.45
C GLY A 201 8.49 16.66 -17.71
N TYR A 202 7.85 15.51 -17.55
CA TYR A 202 7.34 14.71 -18.67
C TYR A 202 5.85 14.47 -18.54
N TYR A 203 5.14 14.53 -19.64
CA TYR A 203 3.80 13.95 -19.76
C TYR A 203 3.93 12.56 -20.41
N ILE A 204 3.38 11.56 -19.75
CA ILE A 204 3.36 10.17 -20.19
C ILE A 204 1.91 9.78 -20.35
N ASP A 205 1.46 9.59 -21.59
CA ASP A 205 0.09 9.19 -21.87
C ASP A 205 -0.05 7.68 -21.79
N LEU A 206 -1.06 7.21 -21.09
CA LEU A 206 -1.43 5.81 -20.97
C LEU A 206 -2.69 5.53 -21.78
N ASP A 207 -2.57 4.56 -22.71
CA ASP A 207 -3.67 4.06 -23.55
C ASP A 207 -4.45 5.18 -24.25
N ASP A 208 -3.79 6.30 -24.58
CA ASP A 208 -4.37 7.54 -25.15
C ASP A 208 -5.56 8.12 -24.37
N HIS A 209 -5.64 7.82 -23.07
CA HIS A 209 -6.77 8.21 -22.24
C HIS A 209 -6.38 9.01 -20.98
N LEU A 210 -5.34 8.57 -20.26
CA LEU A 210 -4.87 9.20 -19.03
C LEU A 210 -3.44 9.72 -19.22
N ALA A 211 -3.19 10.99 -18.91
CA ALA A 211 -1.83 11.51 -18.82
C ALA A 211 -1.28 11.38 -17.39
N LEU A 212 -0.05 10.91 -17.24
CA LEU A 212 0.74 11.11 -16.04
C LEU A 212 1.58 12.37 -16.21
N PHE A 213 1.76 13.15 -15.16
CA PHE A 213 2.79 14.19 -15.11
C PHE A 213 3.88 13.76 -14.15
N LEU A 214 5.07 13.52 -14.68
CA LEU A 214 6.27 13.17 -13.95
C LEU A 214 7.16 14.41 -13.84
N PRO A 215 7.32 15.03 -12.65
CA PRO A 215 8.24 16.14 -12.46
C PRO A 215 9.69 15.74 -12.76
N GLU A 216 10.48 16.66 -13.34
CA GLU A 216 11.87 16.40 -13.71
C GLU A 216 12.72 15.87 -12.53
N LYS A 217 12.51 16.41 -11.33
CA LYS A 217 13.20 15.99 -10.10
C LYS A 217 12.99 14.53 -9.70
N LEU A 218 11.92 13.89 -10.22
CA LEU A 218 11.60 12.47 -10.02
C LEU A 218 11.92 11.64 -11.26
N GLY A 219 12.51 12.26 -12.30
CA GLY A 219 12.67 11.63 -13.62
C GLY A 219 13.93 10.78 -13.80
N ALA A 220 14.89 10.84 -12.88
CA ALA A 220 16.19 10.18 -13.06
C ALA A 220 16.08 8.66 -13.25
N ASP A 221 15.19 7.98 -12.50
CA ASP A 221 14.97 6.53 -12.60
C ASP A 221 14.04 6.15 -13.76
N HIS A 222 13.38 7.13 -14.37
CA HIS A 222 12.36 6.93 -15.39
C HIS A 222 12.87 7.22 -16.81
N ALA A 223 14.14 7.60 -16.98
CA ALA A 223 14.77 7.85 -18.28
C ALA A 223 14.81 6.63 -19.21
N ARG A 224 14.48 5.44 -18.69
CA ARG A 224 14.41 4.20 -19.46
C ARG A 224 13.04 3.85 -19.99
N MET A 225 11.99 4.57 -19.61
CA MET A 225 10.62 4.30 -20.08
C MET A 225 10.48 4.61 -21.56
N GLN A 226 9.83 3.71 -22.28
CA GLN A 226 9.62 3.82 -23.72
C GLN A 226 8.13 3.65 -24.06
N VAL A 227 7.73 4.18 -25.20
CA VAL A 227 6.41 3.90 -25.79
C VAL A 227 6.27 2.39 -25.96
N GLY A 228 5.14 1.86 -25.51
CA GLY A 228 4.86 0.44 -25.48
C GLY A 228 5.05 -0.23 -24.11
N ASP A 229 5.82 0.35 -23.20
CA ASP A 229 6.01 -0.21 -21.86
C ASP A 229 4.69 -0.21 -21.07
N ARG A 230 4.54 -1.22 -20.22
CA ARG A 230 3.44 -1.25 -19.23
C ARG A 230 3.93 -0.70 -17.92
N ILE A 231 3.17 0.22 -17.38
CA ILE A 231 3.48 0.85 -16.09
C ILE A 231 2.27 0.89 -15.17
N GLU A 232 2.55 0.95 -13.88
CA GLU A 232 1.57 1.27 -12.86
C GLU A 232 1.88 2.63 -12.25
N ALA A 233 0.83 3.41 -11.97
CA ALA A 233 0.94 4.71 -11.32
C ALA A 233 -0.17 4.88 -10.28
N ARG A 234 0.14 5.56 -9.17
CA ARG A 234 -0.84 5.90 -8.15
C ARG A 234 -0.81 7.39 -7.81
N GLY A 235 -1.97 7.93 -7.50
CA GLY A 235 -2.12 9.33 -7.12
C GLY A 235 -3.51 9.86 -7.40
N TRP A 236 -3.67 11.17 -7.29
CA TRP A 236 -4.95 11.81 -7.52
C TRP A 236 -5.12 12.19 -8.99
N VAL A 237 -6.12 11.57 -9.60
CA VAL A 237 -6.59 11.93 -10.94
C VAL A 237 -7.36 13.24 -10.87
N GLN A 238 -7.08 14.13 -11.79
CA GLN A 238 -7.72 15.42 -11.97
C GLN A 238 -8.44 15.45 -13.33
N ASP A 239 -9.65 16.00 -13.38
CA ASP A 239 -10.32 16.33 -14.62
C ASP A 239 -9.84 17.71 -15.07
N ARG A 240 -9.10 17.79 -16.18
CA ARG A 240 -8.60 19.04 -16.72
C ARG A 240 -9.74 19.97 -17.17
N LEU A 241 -10.87 19.42 -17.63
CA LEU A 241 -12.03 20.22 -18.04
C LEU A 241 -12.71 20.95 -16.88
N GLN A 242 -12.46 20.55 -15.61
CA GLN A 242 -12.92 21.32 -14.45
C GLN A 242 -12.09 22.59 -14.21
N ARG A 243 -10.92 22.72 -14.83
CA ARG A 243 -9.99 23.85 -14.64
C ARG A 243 -9.77 24.67 -15.90
N GLN A 244 -10.17 24.15 -17.05
CA GLN A 244 -10.01 24.80 -18.37
C GLN A 244 -11.21 24.47 -19.25
N ASN A 245 -11.64 25.42 -20.05
CA ASN A 245 -12.84 25.26 -20.90
C ASN A 245 -12.64 24.25 -22.04
N ARG A 246 -11.41 24.00 -22.44
CA ARG A 246 -11.07 23.06 -23.52
C ARG A 246 -9.70 22.46 -23.32
N LEU A 247 -9.49 21.27 -23.86
CA LEU A 247 -8.18 20.63 -23.94
C LEU A 247 -7.38 21.21 -25.10
N SER A 248 -6.07 21.38 -24.92
CA SER A 248 -5.17 21.67 -26.04
C SER A 248 -5.03 20.41 -26.90
N HIS A 249 -4.60 20.60 -28.16
CA HIS A 249 -4.38 19.48 -29.07
C HIS A 249 -3.44 18.44 -28.46
N GLY A 250 -3.88 17.19 -28.50
CA GLY A 250 -3.13 16.06 -27.95
C GLY A 250 -3.09 15.95 -26.41
N GLN A 251 -3.82 16.77 -25.65
CA GLN A 251 -3.94 16.61 -24.21
C GLN A 251 -5.01 15.57 -23.84
N GLN A 252 -4.69 14.69 -22.90
CA GLN A 252 -5.68 13.82 -22.29
C GLN A 252 -6.53 14.59 -21.26
N ARG A 253 -7.81 14.24 -21.15
CA ARG A 253 -8.73 14.83 -20.17
C ARG A 253 -8.27 14.57 -18.75
N TRP A 254 -7.90 13.34 -18.47
CA TRP A 254 -7.50 12.90 -17.15
C TRP A 254 -6.00 13.11 -16.93
N LEU A 255 -5.64 13.65 -15.76
CA LEU A 255 -4.26 13.89 -15.40
C LEU A 255 -3.98 13.36 -13.99
N LEU A 256 -3.02 12.46 -13.85
CA LEU A 256 -2.48 12.01 -12.58
C LEU A 256 -1.06 12.60 -12.41
N ARG A 257 -0.82 13.31 -11.31
CA ARG A 257 0.51 13.85 -11.00
C ARG A 257 1.28 12.89 -10.11
N ILE A 258 2.47 12.50 -10.54
CA ILE A 258 3.40 11.72 -9.73
C ILE A 258 4.04 12.65 -8.70
N THR A 259 3.98 12.28 -7.43
CA THR A 259 4.47 13.10 -6.30
C THR A 259 5.62 12.46 -5.54
N ALA A 260 5.89 11.18 -5.79
CA ALA A 260 7.00 10.43 -5.23
C ALA A 260 7.43 9.31 -6.19
N ASP A 261 8.69 8.88 -6.14
CA ASP A 261 9.23 7.81 -7.01
C ASP A 261 8.45 6.51 -6.87
N ARG A 262 8.08 6.15 -5.64
CA ARG A 262 7.27 4.98 -5.33
C ARG A 262 5.86 4.98 -5.95
N HIS A 263 5.40 6.12 -6.46
CA HIS A 263 4.09 6.26 -7.11
C HIS A 263 4.09 5.81 -8.57
N LEU A 264 5.25 5.47 -9.14
CA LEU A 264 5.40 5.02 -10.51
C LEU A 264 6.27 3.78 -10.54
N GLN A 265 5.78 2.71 -11.18
CA GLN A 265 6.50 1.44 -11.31
C GLN A 265 6.42 0.98 -12.77
N ALA A 266 7.56 0.64 -13.34
CA ALA A 266 7.63 -0.11 -14.61
C ALA A 266 7.49 -1.61 -14.28
N ASN A 267 6.69 -2.32 -15.07
CA ASN A 267 6.46 -3.77 -14.95
C ASN A 267 7.33 -4.50 -15.97
#